data_664c7b4853a86992e2db429749d85b8f
#
_entry.id   664c7b4853a86992e2db429749d85b8f
#
_cell.length_a   1.000
_cell.length_b   1.000
_cell.length_c   1.000
_cell.angle_alpha   90.00
_cell.angle_beta   90.00
_cell.angle_gamma   90.00
#
_symmetry.space_group_name_H-M   'P 1'
#
loop_
_entity.id
_entity.type
_entity.pdbx_description
1 polymer ?
#
loop_
_entity_poly.entity_id
_entity_poly.type
_entity_poly.pdbx_seq_one_letter_code
_entity_poly.pdbx_strand_id
1 'polypeptide(L)'
;MKRFGTLVLATLIVTAAFAAGSPKAANGQSAGLVSSVLNRMERNRQSLKSLRSGISMEKYNSQLRDSEKFNGVVSYVPSGGREASVRIEWRSPQHEILTVNNGKFVLFRPRLKMAYVGNSKSKNNKAGGVLEMLYMSRQQLESRFQPLQDVREETLWGNVSTIHLTLVPKGNASFKYAEIWVDSSGMPVQTKIVEKNDDSTTMRLTGLEKNAKISSDDFSQKLDPTVRIVKS
;
A
#
# COMPACT_ATOMS: atom_id res chain seq x y z
N MET A 1 -87.71 -23.41 -19.05
CA MET A 1 -86.83 -24.57 -18.85
C MET A 1 -85.44 -24.16 -19.32
N LYS A 2 -84.53 -23.76 -18.42
CA LYS A 2 -83.17 -23.30 -18.72
C LYS A 2 -82.16 -24.30 -18.18
N ARG A 3 -81.37 -24.89 -19.03
CA ARG A 3 -80.28 -25.81 -18.67
C ARG A 3 -79.05 -25.03 -18.38
N PHE A 4 -78.53 -25.12 -17.16
CA PHE A 4 -77.24 -24.62 -16.79
C PHE A 4 -76.13 -25.62 -17.15
N GLY A 5 -75.26 -25.29 -18.04
CA GLY A 5 -74.01 -26.04 -18.33
C GLY A 5 -72.88 -25.60 -17.41
N THR A 6 -72.42 -26.59 -16.65
CA THR A 6 -71.27 -26.38 -15.73
C THR A 6 -69.94 -26.46 -16.52
N LEU A 7 -69.20 -25.35 -16.58
CA LEU A 7 -67.87 -25.29 -17.18
C LEU A 7 -66.84 -25.66 -16.12
N VAL A 8 -66.16 -26.79 -16.28
CA VAL A 8 -65.03 -27.21 -15.44
C VAL A 8 -63.78 -26.61 -16.01
N LEU A 9 -63.21 -25.65 -15.28
CA LEU A 9 -61.90 -25.02 -15.59
C LEU A 9 -60.78 -25.85 -14.96
N ALA A 10 -60.09 -26.63 -15.78
CA ALA A 10 -58.84 -27.33 -15.34
C ALA A 10 -57.67 -26.38 -15.23
N THR A 11 -57.29 -26.06 -14.02
CA THR A 11 -56.08 -25.27 -13.71
C THR A 11 -54.87 -26.17 -13.76
N LEU A 12 -54.03 -25.96 -14.79
CA LEU A 12 -52.72 -26.62 -14.94
C LEU A 12 -51.70 -25.89 -14.07
N ILE A 13 -51.31 -26.49 -12.93
CA ILE A 13 -50.22 -25.95 -12.07
C ILE A 13 -48.90 -26.41 -12.67
N VAL A 14 -48.20 -25.50 -13.32
CA VAL A 14 -46.78 -25.66 -13.75
C VAL A 14 -45.90 -25.33 -12.55
N THR A 15 -45.42 -26.37 -11.86
CA THR A 15 -44.37 -26.23 -10.84
C THR A 15 -43.03 -26.04 -11.53
N ALA A 16 -42.53 -24.77 -11.68
CA ALA A 16 -41.18 -24.47 -12.05
C ALA A 16 -40.25 -24.80 -10.88
N ALA A 17 -39.52 -25.89 -10.97
CA ALA A 17 -38.42 -26.21 -10.05
C ALA A 17 -37.26 -25.22 -10.32
N PHE A 18 -37.15 -24.21 -9.48
CA PHE A 18 -35.93 -23.41 -9.41
C PHE A 18 -34.83 -24.29 -8.82
N ALA A 19 -33.97 -24.83 -9.65
CA ALA A 19 -32.69 -25.36 -9.22
C ALA A 19 -31.85 -24.18 -8.70
N ALA A 20 -31.85 -23.99 -7.38
CA ALA A 20 -30.93 -23.09 -6.70
C ALA A 20 -29.51 -23.65 -6.88
N GLY A 21 -28.87 -23.28 -7.99
CA GLY A 21 -27.44 -23.49 -8.19
C GLY A 21 -26.68 -22.70 -7.15
N SER A 22 -26.18 -23.41 -6.12
CA SER A 22 -25.28 -22.82 -5.14
C SER A 22 -24.06 -22.20 -5.87
N PRO A 23 -23.67 -20.93 -5.62
CA PRO A 23 -22.46 -20.39 -6.18
C PRO A 23 -21.26 -21.04 -5.49
N LYS A 24 -20.80 -22.16 -6.04
CA LYS A 24 -19.57 -22.82 -5.65
C LYS A 24 -18.49 -22.37 -6.62
N ALA A 25 -17.75 -21.28 -6.32
CA ALA A 25 -16.49 -20.98 -7.00
C ALA A 25 -15.73 -19.73 -6.50
N ALA A 26 -16.13 -19.04 -5.43
CA ALA A 26 -15.39 -17.86 -4.99
C ALA A 26 -14.00 -18.19 -4.37
N ASN A 27 -13.83 -19.36 -3.73
CA ASN A 27 -12.61 -19.67 -2.98
C ASN A 27 -11.43 -20.16 -3.85
N GLY A 28 -11.69 -20.82 -4.99
CA GLY A 28 -10.62 -21.34 -5.85
C GLY A 28 -9.95 -20.26 -6.74
N GLN A 29 -10.74 -19.32 -7.24
CA GLN A 29 -10.24 -18.21 -8.05
C GLN A 29 -9.42 -17.22 -7.21
N SER A 30 -9.82 -16.95 -5.98
CA SER A 30 -9.08 -16.08 -5.07
C SER A 30 -7.72 -16.66 -4.68
N ALA A 31 -7.61 -17.97 -4.43
CA ALA A 31 -6.34 -18.63 -4.10
C ALA A 31 -5.32 -18.57 -5.25
N GLY A 32 -5.77 -18.77 -6.49
CA GLY A 32 -4.94 -18.63 -7.68
C GLY A 32 -4.45 -17.19 -7.89
N LEU A 33 -5.34 -16.22 -7.70
CA LEU A 33 -5.01 -14.80 -7.80
C LEU A 33 -4.00 -14.36 -6.71
N VAL A 34 -4.21 -14.80 -5.46
CA VAL A 34 -3.28 -14.56 -4.33
C VAL A 34 -1.89 -15.09 -4.67
N SER A 35 -1.78 -16.37 -5.07
CA SER A 35 -0.47 -16.97 -5.40
C SER A 35 0.19 -16.25 -6.57
N SER A 36 -0.58 -15.88 -7.60
CA SER A 36 -0.07 -15.15 -8.77
C SER A 36 0.49 -13.78 -8.39
N VAL A 37 -0.26 -12.97 -7.60
CA VAL A 37 0.20 -11.63 -7.22
C VAL A 37 1.41 -11.70 -6.30
N LEU A 38 1.45 -12.60 -5.31
CA LEU A 38 2.60 -12.77 -4.43
C LEU A 38 3.86 -13.20 -5.18
N ASN A 39 3.73 -14.11 -6.15
CA ASN A 39 4.86 -14.51 -7.00
C ASN A 39 5.37 -13.35 -7.88
N ARG A 40 4.47 -12.50 -8.41
CA ARG A 40 4.87 -11.29 -9.16
C ARG A 40 5.57 -10.27 -8.26
N MET A 41 5.06 -10.03 -7.06
CA MET A 41 5.69 -9.15 -6.07
C MET A 41 7.09 -9.62 -5.73
N GLU A 42 7.28 -10.93 -5.49
CA GLU A 42 8.58 -11.47 -5.15
C GLU A 42 9.57 -11.37 -6.31
N ARG A 43 9.16 -11.67 -7.56
CA ARG A 43 10.00 -11.45 -8.75
C ARG A 43 10.39 -9.98 -8.93
N ASN A 44 9.42 -9.06 -8.77
CA ASN A 44 9.70 -7.63 -8.84
C ASN A 44 10.72 -7.22 -7.77
N ARG A 45 10.52 -7.66 -6.52
CA ARG A 45 11.43 -7.37 -5.40
C ARG A 45 12.86 -7.85 -5.67
N GLN A 46 13.01 -9.06 -6.23
CA GLN A 46 14.32 -9.64 -6.54
C GLN A 46 15.02 -8.93 -7.71
N SER A 47 14.27 -8.45 -8.69
CA SER A 47 14.81 -7.76 -9.87
C SER A 47 15.06 -6.27 -9.66
N LEU A 48 14.48 -5.67 -8.61
CA LEU A 48 14.59 -4.24 -8.34
C LEU A 48 15.94 -3.91 -7.71
N LYS A 49 16.78 -3.18 -8.43
CA LYS A 49 18.08 -2.69 -7.95
C LYS A 49 18.00 -1.27 -7.42
N SER A 50 17.07 -0.48 -7.96
CA SER A 50 16.81 0.90 -7.55
C SER A 50 15.45 1.35 -8.07
N LEU A 51 14.90 2.40 -7.48
CA LEU A 51 13.66 3.03 -7.94
C LEU A 51 13.74 4.53 -7.76
N ARG A 52 13.34 5.27 -8.80
CA ARG A 52 12.97 6.69 -8.71
C ARG A 52 11.51 6.83 -9.09
N SER A 53 10.76 7.67 -8.36
CA SER A 53 9.33 7.81 -8.59
C SER A 53 8.83 9.14 -8.04
N GLY A 54 7.76 9.68 -8.60
CA GLY A 54 6.89 10.59 -7.88
C GLY A 54 6.25 9.87 -6.70
N ILE A 55 6.02 10.60 -5.61
CA ILE A 55 5.35 10.09 -4.41
C ILE A 55 4.31 11.09 -3.95
N SER A 56 3.11 10.60 -3.65
CA SER A 56 2.10 11.35 -2.92
C SER A 56 1.75 10.62 -1.63
N MET A 57 1.42 11.39 -0.60
CA MET A 57 0.93 10.85 0.66
C MET A 57 -0.27 11.68 1.11
N GLU A 58 -1.31 11.00 1.57
CA GLU A 58 -2.47 11.60 2.21
C GLU A 58 -2.59 11.03 3.63
N LYS A 59 -2.64 11.92 4.61
CA LYS A 59 -2.93 11.60 6.00
C LYS A 59 -4.32 12.07 6.31
N TYR A 60 -5.22 11.15 6.61
CA TYR A 60 -6.60 11.43 7.01
C TYR A 60 -6.74 11.33 8.54
N ASN A 61 -7.30 12.36 9.14
CA ASN A 61 -7.70 12.36 10.54
C ASN A 61 -9.20 12.06 10.63
N SER A 62 -9.55 10.96 11.26
CA SER A 62 -10.94 10.48 11.35
C SER A 62 -11.82 11.36 12.24
N GLN A 63 -11.26 11.95 13.30
CA GLN A 63 -11.99 12.80 14.25
C GLN A 63 -12.28 14.17 13.66
N LEU A 64 -11.30 14.77 12.98
CA LEU A 64 -11.43 16.08 12.35
C LEU A 64 -12.10 15.99 10.96
N ARG A 65 -12.19 14.79 10.37
CA ARG A 65 -12.64 14.53 8.99
C ARG A 65 -11.89 15.38 7.97
N ASP A 66 -10.61 15.54 8.18
CA ASP A 66 -9.71 16.36 7.37
C ASP A 66 -8.51 15.57 6.87
N SER A 67 -7.94 16.01 5.75
CA SER A 67 -6.79 15.36 5.09
C SER A 67 -5.67 16.34 4.84
N GLU A 68 -4.45 15.93 5.19
CA GLU A 68 -3.22 16.61 4.82
C GLU A 68 -2.56 15.86 3.66
N LYS A 69 -2.24 16.57 2.56
CA LYS A 69 -1.68 15.99 1.34
C LYS A 69 -0.25 16.45 1.11
N PHE A 70 0.61 15.49 0.80
CA PHE A 70 2.02 15.68 0.51
C PHE A 70 2.33 15.20 -0.90
N ASN A 71 3.18 15.93 -1.61
CA ASN A 71 3.67 15.53 -2.92
C ASN A 71 5.17 15.74 -2.99
N GLY A 72 5.85 14.81 -3.65
CA GLY A 72 7.31 14.85 -3.72
C GLY A 72 7.89 13.84 -4.70
N VAL A 73 9.14 13.53 -4.50
CA VAL A 73 9.87 12.48 -5.23
C VAL A 73 10.55 11.55 -4.25
N VAL A 74 10.69 10.28 -4.63
CA VAL A 74 11.39 9.26 -3.86
C VAL A 74 12.49 8.63 -4.69
N SER A 75 13.64 8.43 -4.08
CA SER A 75 14.72 7.56 -4.55
C SER A 75 14.90 6.43 -3.54
N TYR A 76 15.03 5.21 -4.04
CA TYR A 76 15.14 4.01 -3.23
C TYR A 76 16.15 3.05 -3.82
N VAL A 77 17.00 2.50 -2.95
CA VAL A 77 17.93 1.41 -3.29
C VAL A 77 17.77 0.32 -2.24
N PRO A 78 17.32 -0.89 -2.62
CA PRO A 78 17.28 -2.03 -1.70
C PRO A 78 18.70 -2.40 -1.31
N SER A 79 18.91 -2.79 -0.07
CA SER A 79 20.19 -3.37 0.33
C SER A 79 19.97 -4.82 0.77
N GLY A 80 20.76 -5.73 0.18
CA GLY A 80 20.66 -7.17 0.41
C GLY A 80 20.93 -7.55 1.87
N GLY A 81 19.87 -7.58 2.69
CA GLY A 81 19.95 -7.94 4.11
C GLY A 81 20.23 -6.78 5.08
N ARG A 82 20.46 -5.57 4.60
CA ARG A 82 20.55 -4.32 5.39
C ARG A 82 19.31 -3.48 5.17
N GLU A 83 19.15 -2.40 5.94
CA GLU A 83 18.09 -1.42 5.67
C GLU A 83 18.32 -0.73 4.33
N ALA A 84 17.26 -0.59 3.55
CA ALA A 84 17.29 0.10 2.27
C ALA A 84 17.72 1.56 2.43
N SER A 85 18.41 2.09 1.41
CA SER A 85 18.65 3.52 1.32
C SER A 85 17.44 4.21 0.68
N VAL A 86 16.93 5.24 1.34
CA VAL A 86 15.73 5.99 0.92
C VAL A 86 16.00 7.47 0.99
N ARG A 87 15.57 8.21 -0.03
CA ARG A 87 15.47 9.66 0.00
C ARG A 87 14.09 10.06 -0.47
N ILE A 88 13.36 10.81 0.36
CA ILE A 88 12.09 11.44 -0.02
C ILE A 88 12.28 12.93 0.07
N GLU A 89 11.98 13.63 -1.00
CA GLU A 89 11.93 15.07 -1.04
C GLU A 89 10.49 15.53 -1.23
N TRP A 90 9.86 15.93 -0.14
CA TRP A 90 8.54 16.54 -0.17
C TRP A 90 8.64 17.98 -0.67
N ARG A 91 7.81 18.35 -1.64
CA ARG A 91 7.73 19.69 -2.22
C ARG A 91 6.52 20.46 -1.74
N SER A 92 5.48 19.75 -1.34
CA SER A 92 4.22 20.29 -0.86
C SER A 92 3.70 19.44 0.30
N PRO A 93 3.06 20.04 1.33
CA PRO A 93 2.80 21.46 1.54
C PRO A 93 4.06 22.23 1.96
N GLN A 94 5.06 21.55 2.51
CA GLN A 94 6.33 22.12 2.94
C GLN A 94 7.51 21.37 2.30
N HIS A 95 8.58 22.10 2.03
CA HIS A 95 9.81 21.45 1.57
C HIS A 95 10.51 20.77 2.76
N GLU A 96 10.52 19.44 2.71
CA GLU A 96 11.21 18.58 3.68
C GLU A 96 11.99 17.50 2.94
N ILE A 97 13.16 17.16 3.43
CA ILE A 97 13.99 16.10 2.86
C ILE A 97 14.26 15.05 3.93
N LEU A 98 13.72 13.84 3.72
CA LEU A 98 14.01 12.67 4.55
C LEU A 98 15.03 11.80 3.82
N THR A 99 16.16 11.52 4.48
CA THR A 99 17.09 10.48 4.04
C THR A 99 17.18 9.38 5.09
N VAL A 100 17.17 8.14 4.64
CA VAL A 100 17.47 6.96 5.46
C VAL A 100 18.63 6.24 4.80
N ASN A 101 19.70 6.03 5.52
CA ASN A 101 20.87 5.34 5.01
C ASN A 101 21.65 4.68 6.17
N ASN A 102 22.07 3.44 6.00
CA ASN A 102 22.83 2.68 7.01
C ASN A 102 22.21 2.72 8.42
N GLY A 103 20.89 2.58 8.51
CA GLY A 103 20.19 2.54 9.78
C GLY A 103 20.02 3.89 10.50
N LYS A 104 20.37 4.98 9.84
CA LYS A 104 20.21 6.35 10.35
C LYS A 104 19.22 7.10 9.47
N PHE A 105 18.49 8.03 10.08
CA PHE A 105 17.67 8.97 9.33
C PHE A 105 18.11 10.41 9.59
N VAL A 106 17.91 11.25 8.57
CA VAL A 106 18.00 12.71 8.66
C VAL A 106 16.73 13.28 8.03
N LEU A 107 15.93 13.99 8.82
CA LEU A 107 14.82 14.80 8.32
C LEU A 107 15.21 16.27 8.35
N PHE A 108 15.49 16.83 7.19
CA PHE A 108 15.89 18.23 7.05
C PHE A 108 14.70 19.10 6.62
N ARG A 109 14.52 20.21 7.33
CA ARG A 109 13.53 21.27 7.07
C ARG A 109 14.24 22.55 6.66
N PRO A 110 14.47 22.78 5.37
CA PRO A 110 15.30 23.91 4.89
C PRO A 110 14.82 25.27 5.37
N ARG A 111 13.51 25.51 5.33
CA ARG A 111 12.91 26.79 5.77
C ARG A 111 13.16 27.11 7.24
N LEU A 112 13.25 26.08 8.08
CA LEU A 112 13.49 26.23 9.53
C LEU A 112 14.99 26.15 9.86
N LYS A 113 15.87 25.88 8.88
CA LYS A 113 17.28 25.56 9.10
C LYS A 113 17.46 24.53 10.21
N MET A 114 16.64 23.46 10.19
CA MET A 114 16.61 22.45 11.25
C MET A 114 16.69 21.05 10.65
N ALA A 115 17.47 20.18 11.28
CA ALA A 115 17.56 18.78 10.92
C ALA A 115 17.34 17.90 12.16
N TYR A 116 16.48 16.90 12.04
CA TYR A 116 16.29 15.84 13.01
C TYR A 116 17.12 14.64 12.59
N VAL A 117 17.94 14.12 13.46
CA VAL A 117 18.80 12.96 13.20
C VAL A 117 18.55 11.88 14.24
N GLY A 118 18.51 10.63 13.80
CA GLY A 118 18.26 9.51 14.70
C GLY A 118 18.47 8.16 14.03
N ASN A 119 18.07 7.11 14.74
CA ASN A 119 18.10 5.74 14.23
C ASN A 119 16.77 5.42 13.51
N SER A 120 16.84 4.88 12.30
CA SER A 120 15.66 4.51 11.49
C SER A 120 14.76 3.45 12.15
N LYS A 121 15.30 2.63 13.04
CA LYS A 121 14.54 1.62 13.83
C LYS A 121 13.74 2.21 14.99
N SER A 122 13.82 3.51 15.22
CA SER A 122 13.01 4.16 16.26
C SER A 122 11.52 3.99 15.96
N LYS A 123 10.76 3.59 17.01
CA LYS A 123 9.31 3.28 16.94
C LYS A 123 8.43 4.42 16.42
N ASN A 124 8.98 5.63 16.30
CA ASN A 124 8.25 6.83 15.90
C ASN A 124 8.31 7.14 14.38
N ASN A 125 8.98 6.31 13.57
CA ASN A 125 9.10 6.54 12.13
C ASN A 125 7.90 5.96 11.35
N LYS A 126 6.74 6.63 11.44
CA LYS A 126 5.51 6.21 10.73
C LYS A 126 5.68 6.15 9.21
N ALA A 127 6.46 7.07 8.61
CA ALA A 127 6.72 7.07 7.17
C ALA A 127 7.55 5.85 6.72
N GLY A 128 8.47 5.37 7.56
CA GLY A 128 9.24 4.15 7.30
C GLY A 128 8.38 2.90 7.21
N GLY A 129 7.36 2.77 8.04
CA GLY A 129 6.46 1.61 8.06
C GLY A 129 5.64 1.47 6.78
N VAL A 130 5.15 2.58 6.22
CA VAL A 130 4.39 2.55 4.96
C VAL A 130 5.29 2.18 3.79
N LEU A 131 6.52 2.72 3.74
CA LEU A 131 7.51 2.36 2.72
C LEU A 131 7.97 0.90 2.86
N GLU A 132 8.09 0.38 4.09
CA GLU A 132 8.45 -1.02 4.33
C GLU A 132 7.45 -1.97 3.65
N MET A 133 6.16 -1.65 3.68
CA MET A 133 5.13 -2.46 3.04
C MET A 133 5.28 -2.56 1.52
N LEU A 134 5.85 -1.53 0.87
CA LEU A 134 6.10 -1.54 -0.57
C LEU A 134 7.15 -2.59 -0.99
N TYR A 135 8.01 -3.04 -0.07
CA TYR A 135 9.16 -3.89 -0.38
C TYR A 135 9.22 -5.17 0.46
N MET A 136 8.13 -5.49 1.12
CA MET A 136 8.04 -6.67 1.98
C MET A 136 8.15 -7.95 1.15
N SER A 137 8.96 -8.91 1.62
CA SER A 137 9.04 -10.22 0.98
C SER A 137 7.78 -11.04 1.26
N ARG A 138 7.53 -12.05 0.41
CA ARG A 138 6.44 -12.99 0.64
C ARG A 138 6.49 -13.62 2.04
N GLN A 139 7.68 -14.06 2.47
CA GLN A 139 7.88 -14.63 3.81
C GLN A 139 7.52 -13.64 4.93
N GLN A 140 7.88 -12.36 4.77
CA GLN A 140 7.54 -11.31 5.73
C GLN A 140 6.03 -11.06 5.76
N LEU A 141 5.35 -11.05 4.60
CA LEU A 141 3.90 -10.95 4.53
C LEU A 141 3.23 -12.12 5.25
N GLU A 142 3.61 -13.35 4.93
CA GLU A 142 3.02 -14.56 5.52
C GLU A 142 3.31 -14.68 7.03
N SER A 143 4.46 -14.19 7.52
CA SER A 143 4.80 -14.23 8.95
C SER A 143 4.08 -13.18 9.79
N ARG A 144 3.84 -11.99 9.23
CA ARG A 144 3.29 -10.83 9.95
C ARG A 144 1.78 -10.68 9.84
N PHE A 145 1.18 -11.18 8.75
CA PHE A 145 -0.23 -10.98 8.45
C PHE A 145 -1.01 -12.29 8.38
N GLN A 146 -2.31 -12.21 8.64
CA GLN A 146 -3.26 -13.29 8.40
C GLN A 146 -3.28 -13.66 6.91
N PRO A 147 -3.84 -14.81 6.52
CA PRO A 147 -4.08 -15.10 5.11
C PRO A 147 -4.74 -13.91 4.42
N LEU A 148 -4.26 -13.57 3.21
CA LEU A 148 -4.72 -12.40 2.48
C LEU A 148 -6.23 -12.44 2.26
N GLN A 149 -6.88 -11.34 2.57
CA GLN A 149 -8.32 -11.15 2.41
C GLN A 149 -8.59 -10.09 1.34
N ASP A 150 -9.82 -10.08 0.83
CA ASP A 150 -10.31 -9.07 -0.12
C ASP A 150 -9.37 -8.85 -1.30
N VAL A 151 -8.99 -9.97 -1.94
CA VAL A 151 -8.13 -9.93 -3.13
C VAL A 151 -9.00 -9.74 -4.37
N ARG A 152 -8.86 -8.59 -5.02
CA ARG A 152 -9.66 -8.22 -6.19
C ARG A 152 -8.87 -7.36 -7.18
N GLU A 153 -9.35 -7.34 -8.41
CA GLU A 153 -8.87 -6.37 -9.40
C GLU A 153 -9.46 -4.99 -9.09
N GLU A 154 -8.63 -3.97 -9.19
CA GLU A 154 -9.04 -2.58 -8.98
C GLU A 154 -8.21 -1.65 -9.84
N THR A 155 -8.88 -0.70 -10.50
CA THR A 155 -8.20 0.32 -11.31
C THR A 155 -8.07 1.61 -10.51
N LEU A 156 -6.84 2.02 -10.27
CA LEU A 156 -6.54 3.29 -9.60
C LEU A 156 -6.68 4.47 -10.58
N TRP A 157 -6.80 5.68 -10.03
CA TRP A 157 -6.78 6.91 -10.79
C TRP A 157 -5.57 6.97 -11.75
N GLY A 158 -5.77 7.47 -12.96
CA GLY A 158 -4.76 7.43 -14.02
C GLY A 158 -4.76 6.11 -14.80
N ASN A 159 -5.83 5.33 -14.70
CA ASN A 159 -6.05 4.08 -15.42
C ASN A 159 -4.98 3.01 -15.13
N VAL A 160 -4.50 2.95 -13.89
CA VAL A 160 -3.51 1.95 -13.45
C VAL A 160 -4.25 0.71 -12.94
N SER A 161 -4.22 -0.38 -13.73
CA SER A 161 -4.78 -1.67 -13.33
C SER A 161 -3.94 -2.30 -12.23
N THR A 162 -4.57 -2.72 -11.14
CA THR A 162 -3.91 -3.30 -9.96
C THR A 162 -4.69 -4.49 -9.41
N ILE A 163 -4.01 -5.27 -8.58
CA ILE A 163 -4.63 -6.21 -7.65
C ILE A 163 -4.59 -5.57 -6.26
N HIS A 164 -5.75 -5.39 -5.66
CA HIS A 164 -5.92 -4.92 -4.29
C HIS A 164 -5.83 -6.07 -3.30
N LEU A 165 -5.11 -5.88 -2.20
CA LEU A 165 -4.92 -6.86 -1.14
C LEU A 165 -5.16 -6.19 0.21
N THR A 166 -5.91 -6.84 1.10
CA THR A 166 -6.04 -6.40 2.50
C THR A 166 -5.16 -7.27 3.41
N LEU A 167 -4.36 -6.61 4.24
CA LEU A 167 -3.43 -7.20 5.17
C LEU A 167 -3.88 -6.96 6.61
N VAL A 168 -4.35 -8.01 7.28
CA VAL A 168 -4.71 -7.97 8.70
C VAL A 168 -3.53 -8.50 9.52
N PRO A 169 -2.94 -7.72 10.45
CA PRO A 169 -1.77 -8.15 11.19
C PRO A 169 -2.09 -9.32 12.13
N LYS A 170 -1.11 -10.21 12.32
CA LYS A 170 -1.12 -11.23 13.38
C LYS A 170 -0.72 -10.58 14.70
N GLY A 171 -1.49 -10.77 15.73
CA GLY A 171 -1.18 -10.25 17.06
C GLY A 171 -1.41 -8.74 17.23
N ASN A 172 -0.73 -8.15 18.22
CA ASN A 172 -0.96 -6.75 18.59
C ASN A 172 -0.09 -5.79 17.77
N ALA A 173 -0.62 -5.29 16.65
CA ALA A 173 0.00 -4.24 15.86
C ALA A 173 -0.50 -2.84 16.26
N SER A 174 0.21 -1.79 15.85
CA SER A 174 -0.19 -0.40 16.06
C SER A 174 -1.34 0.06 15.15
N PHE A 175 -1.70 -0.73 14.13
CA PHE A 175 -2.74 -0.43 13.16
C PHE A 175 -3.78 -1.56 13.08
N LYS A 176 -4.97 -1.29 12.53
CA LYS A 176 -6.06 -2.25 12.33
C LYS A 176 -5.74 -3.18 11.16
N TYR A 177 -5.49 -2.59 9.99
CA TYR A 177 -5.18 -3.28 8.75
C TYR A 177 -4.42 -2.37 7.80
N ALA A 178 -3.83 -2.96 6.79
CA ALA A 178 -3.24 -2.23 5.67
C ALA A 178 -3.82 -2.74 4.34
N GLU A 179 -3.79 -1.90 3.34
CA GLU A 179 -4.20 -2.21 1.98
C GLU A 179 -3.02 -1.97 1.05
N ILE A 180 -2.84 -2.84 0.07
CA ILE A 180 -1.78 -2.72 -0.94
C ILE A 180 -2.40 -2.92 -2.33
N TRP A 181 -2.04 -2.06 -3.26
CA TRP A 181 -2.38 -2.16 -4.68
C TRP A 181 -1.12 -2.48 -5.47
N VAL A 182 -1.15 -3.62 -6.15
CA VAL A 182 -0.01 -4.17 -6.88
C VAL A 182 -0.30 -4.11 -8.37
N ASP A 183 0.59 -3.49 -9.16
CA ASP A 183 0.46 -3.39 -10.61
C ASP A 183 0.72 -4.73 -11.32
N SER A 184 0.53 -4.76 -12.63
CA SER A 184 0.75 -5.95 -13.46
C SER A 184 2.19 -6.47 -13.41
N SER A 185 3.17 -5.63 -13.11
CA SER A 185 4.59 -6.00 -12.96
C SER A 185 4.94 -6.59 -11.60
N GLY A 186 4.00 -6.57 -10.64
CA GLY A 186 4.24 -6.99 -9.25
C GLY A 186 4.81 -5.87 -8.37
N MET A 187 4.78 -4.62 -8.83
CA MET A 187 5.20 -3.49 -8.03
C MET A 187 4.03 -2.99 -7.18
N PRO A 188 4.16 -2.92 -5.85
CA PRO A 188 3.21 -2.20 -5.02
C PRO A 188 3.28 -0.70 -5.37
N VAL A 189 2.19 -0.18 -5.92
CA VAL A 189 2.11 1.22 -6.39
C VAL A 189 1.35 2.11 -5.43
N GLN A 190 0.52 1.53 -4.57
CA GLN A 190 -0.18 2.24 -3.52
C GLN A 190 -0.28 1.38 -2.27
N THR A 191 -0.19 2.03 -1.11
CA THR A 191 -0.43 1.41 0.20
C THR A 191 -1.29 2.34 1.04
N LYS A 192 -2.14 1.75 1.90
CA LYS A 192 -2.90 2.49 2.91
C LYS A 192 -2.81 1.75 4.23
N ILE A 193 -2.52 2.46 5.30
CA ILE A 193 -2.54 1.95 6.67
C ILE A 193 -3.71 2.61 7.37
N VAL A 194 -4.54 1.80 8.04
CA VAL A 194 -5.64 2.26 8.88
C VAL A 194 -5.28 1.99 10.32
N GLU A 195 -5.15 3.04 11.11
CA GLU A 195 -4.80 2.99 12.53
C GLU A 195 -6.00 2.56 13.39
N LYS A 196 -5.76 2.26 14.67
CA LYS A 196 -6.81 1.81 15.60
C LYS A 196 -7.89 2.87 15.89
N ASN A 197 -7.56 4.14 15.72
CA ASN A 197 -8.46 5.30 15.86
C ASN A 197 -9.12 5.71 14.53
N ASP A 198 -9.03 4.88 13.49
CA ASP A 198 -9.54 5.11 12.14
C ASP A 198 -8.83 6.22 11.34
N ASP A 199 -7.76 6.78 11.86
CA ASP A 199 -6.86 7.60 11.05
C ASP A 199 -6.23 6.73 9.96
N SER A 200 -5.93 7.33 8.82
CA SER A 200 -5.26 6.57 7.76
C SER A 200 -4.16 7.36 7.07
N THR A 201 -3.19 6.62 6.59
CA THR A 201 -2.11 7.16 5.75
C THR A 201 -2.09 6.38 4.44
N THR A 202 -2.39 7.06 3.34
CA THR A 202 -2.29 6.51 1.98
C THR A 202 -1.05 7.06 1.30
N MET A 203 -0.24 6.20 0.73
CA MET A 203 0.94 6.57 -0.04
C MET A 203 0.85 5.95 -1.44
N ARG A 204 1.17 6.75 -2.47
CA ARG A 204 1.12 6.32 -3.86
C ARG A 204 2.39 6.71 -4.61
N LEU A 205 2.85 5.80 -5.46
CA LEU A 205 3.96 6.00 -6.37
C LEU A 205 3.46 6.24 -7.80
N THR A 206 4.09 7.17 -8.50
CA THR A 206 3.74 7.51 -9.90
C THR A 206 5.01 7.70 -10.72
N GLY A 207 4.93 7.47 -12.05
CA GLY A 207 6.09 7.65 -12.91
C GLY A 207 7.29 6.79 -12.49
N LEU A 208 7.06 5.48 -12.33
CA LEU A 208 8.07 4.54 -11.83
C LEU A 208 9.23 4.38 -12.81
N GLU A 209 10.43 4.75 -12.38
CA GLU A 209 11.70 4.47 -13.05
C GLU A 209 12.44 3.35 -12.29
N LYS A 210 12.21 2.09 -12.71
CA LYS A 210 12.90 0.93 -12.13
C LYS A 210 14.33 0.85 -12.63
N ASN A 211 15.24 0.49 -11.73
CA ASN A 211 16.67 0.33 -12.01
C ASN A 211 17.32 1.62 -12.54
N ALA A 212 16.82 2.79 -12.13
CA ALA A 212 17.40 4.10 -12.41
C ALA A 212 18.84 4.18 -11.87
N LYS A 213 19.69 4.96 -12.54
CA LYS A 213 21.03 5.27 -12.00
C LYS A 213 20.85 6.21 -10.82
N ILE A 214 21.13 5.72 -9.61
CA ILE A 214 21.08 6.48 -8.35
C ILE A 214 22.46 6.36 -7.69
N SER A 215 23.07 7.50 -7.36
CA SER A 215 24.34 7.54 -6.66
C SER A 215 24.16 7.29 -5.16
N SER A 216 25.15 6.71 -4.50
CA SER A 216 25.20 6.64 -3.03
C SER A 216 25.13 8.04 -2.39
N ASP A 217 25.67 9.05 -3.06
CA ASP A 217 25.69 10.43 -2.59
C ASP A 217 24.27 11.05 -2.53
N ASP A 218 23.34 10.54 -3.34
CA ASP A 218 21.92 10.95 -3.29
C ASP A 218 21.29 10.70 -1.92
N PHE A 219 21.82 9.74 -1.15
CA PHE A 219 21.35 9.40 0.21
C PHE A 219 22.18 10.07 1.31
N SER A 220 23.12 10.96 0.95
CA SER A 220 23.91 11.75 1.89
C SER A 220 23.33 13.16 1.98
N GLN A 221 22.92 13.55 3.19
CA GLN A 221 22.42 14.89 3.44
C GLN A 221 23.57 15.78 3.93
N LYS A 222 24.13 16.61 3.04
CA LYS A 222 25.09 17.64 3.45
C LYS A 222 24.32 18.81 4.07
N LEU A 223 24.53 19.02 5.38
CA LEU A 223 23.88 20.11 6.12
C LEU A 223 24.87 21.26 6.23
N ASP A 224 24.36 22.48 6.01
CA ASP A 224 25.12 23.71 6.25
C ASP A 224 25.44 23.85 7.75
N PRO A 225 26.58 24.40 8.17
CA PRO A 225 26.92 24.61 9.58
C PRO A 225 25.91 25.45 10.38
N THR A 226 25.11 26.27 9.70
CA THR A 226 24.04 27.07 10.34
C THR A 226 22.78 26.27 10.66
N VAL A 227 22.70 25.00 10.24
CA VAL A 227 21.53 24.13 10.49
C VAL A 227 21.57 23.61 11.92
N ARG A 228 20.51 23.87 12.66
CA ARG A 228 20.31 23.32 14.01
C ARG A 228 20.02 21.83 13.92
N ILE A 229 20.87 21.02 14.56
CA ILE A 229 20.68 19.55 14.63
C ILE A 229 19.97 19.19 15.92
N VAL A 230 18.87 18.45 15.81
CA VAL A 230 18.11 17.88 16.94
C VAL A 230 18.28 16.37 16.88
N LYS A 231 18.82 15.78 17.94
CA LYS A 231 18.94 14.31 18.07
C LYS A 231 17.63 13.75 18.64
N SER A 232 17.14 12.64 18.04
CA SER A 232 15.90 11.91 18.39
C SER A 232 16.26 10.53 18.94
#